data_0b0bfa5ae2e73bd69db4f3162d1e5dec
#
_entry.id   0b0bfa5ae2e73bd69db4f3162d1e5dec
#
_cell.length_a   1.000
_cell.length_b   1.000
_cell.length_c   1.000
_cell.angle_alpha   90.00
_cell.angle_beta   90.00
_cell.angle_gamma   90.00
#
_symmetry.space_group_name_H-M   'P 1'
#
loop_
_entity.id
_entity.type
_entity.pdbx_description
1 polymer ?
#
loop_
_entity_poly.entity_id
_entity_poly.type
_entity_poly.pdbx_seq_one_letter_code
_entity_poly.pdbx_strand_id
1 'polypeptide(L)'
;MTLRCLFVDFDSFFASVEQHDDPSLRGRPVAVIPVASLTTCCIAASKEAKRDFGIKTGSGVAEALQRCPDIALQIARPARYVHIHHQFLAAIQTCIPHGKAASVDEVPCWLLGRERHRDNAIAIARNIKLALRDIGFGDSLTCSIGIAPNKFLAKTASDMNKPDGLTVIEQAELPHALHALELRDLCGIGPAMEARLHRAGIETVEQLCATSRDQLRRAWGSIEGERFWMQLRGFDIPERITQRSSIGHSHVLDPKLRTPAGMRSVLCKLLAKAAMRLRHEAFLAGAMAIRIRFVGSNARFERDLRFAPLDDTPALLRLLCDQLAVAERAVEHGRWNTRRHPPLSVAVTLGDLAPKTVRGELMADRRRAQAASALLDKINQKYGNSALYLGSMASAVKANAAPMRIPFQHVPDPALEEETGLHHVEQVPADAADLLQVRMNQFKVLAEKNHRMREAERHRPSGTGGWNRAKPVPSSPQASLF
;
A
#
# COMPACT_ATOMS: atom_id res chain seq x y z
N MET A 1 -15.33 -2.18 -32.30
CA MET A 1 -14.31 -1.27 -31.71
C MET A 1 -12.97 -1.99 -31.74
N THR A 2 -11.90 -1.27 -32.00
CA THR A 2 -10.54 -1.81 -32.13
C THR A 2 -9.85 -1.87 -30.75
N LEU A 3 -8.80 -2.69 -30.61
CA LEU A 3 -7.92 -2.70 -29.45
C LEU A 3 -7.31 -1.31 -29.23
N ARG A 4 -7.27 -0.83 -27.98
CA ARG A 4 -6.78 0.51 -27.66
C ARG A 4 -5.75 0.56 -26.56
N CYS A 5 -5.79 -0.39 -25.64
CA CYS A 5 -4.89 -0.42 -24.49
C CYS A 5 -4.15 -1.76 -24.42
N LEU A 6 -2.86 -1.68 -24.23
CA LEU A 6 -1.98 -2.75 -23.81
C LEU A 6 -1.57 -2.42 -22.37
N PHE A 7 -1.81 -3.34 -21.45
CA PHE A 7 -1.53 -3.15 -20.02
C PHE A 7 -0.48 -4.15 -19.56
N VAL A 8 0.65 -3.64 -19.08
CA VAL A 8 1.76 -4.43 -18.55
C VAL A 8 1.63 -4.49 -17.04
N ASP A 9 1.69 -5.68 -16.46
CA ASP A 9 1.57 -5.92 -15.02
C ASP A 9 2.65 -6.91 -14.59
N PHE A 10 3.55 -6.49 -13.71
CA PHE A 10 4.64 -7.33 -13.23
C PHE A 10 4.16 -8.34 -12.19
N ASP A 11 4.51 -9.60 -12.39
CA ASP A 11 4.03 -10.72 -11.59
C ASP A 11 4.69 -10.74 -10.20
N SER A 12 3.86 -10.60 -9.14
CA SER A 12 4.35 -10.65 -7.74
C SER A 12 5.52 -9.70 -7.45
N PHE A 13 5.50 -8.51 -8.01
CA PHE A 13 6.62 -7.60 -8.26
C PHE A 13 7.66 -7.56 -7.14
N PHE A 14 7.30 -7.17 -5.91
CA PHE A 14 8.30 -7.06 -4.83
C PHE A 14 9.01 -8.40 -4.54
N ALA A 15 8.24 -9.49 -4.49
CA ALA A 15 8.84 -10.81 -4.25
C ALA A 15 9.70 -11.27 -5.42
N SER A 16 9.30 -10.94 -6.64
CA SER A 16 10.07 -11.23 -7.85
C SER A 16 11.37 -10.43 -7.92
N VAL A 17 11.38 -9.18 -7.43
CA VAL A 17 12.62 -8.39 -7.29
C VAL A 17 13.56 -9.02 -6.28
N GLU A 18 13.06 -9.53 -5.14
CA GLU A 18 13.91 -10.23 -4.18
C GLU A 18 14.51 -11.52 -4.78
N GLN A 19 13.71 -12.30 -5.54
CA GLN A 19 14.20 -13.50 -6.25
C GLN A 19 15.13 -13.17 -7.42
N HIS A 20 15.01 -11.98 -8.02
CA HIS A 20 15.92 -11.50 -9.06
C HIS A 20 17.31 -11.17 -8.48
N ASP A 21 17.33 -10.42 -7.38
CA ASP A 21 18.55 -9.97 -6.72
C ASP A 21 19.28 -11.10 -5.98
N ASP A 22 18.53 -12.06 -5.41
CA ASP A 22 19.08 -13.22 -4.71
C ASP A 22 18.65 -14.53 -5.39
N PRO A 23 19.55 -15.15 -6.22
CA PRO A 23 19.26 -16.41 -6.89
C PRO A 23 18.89 -17.57 -5.94
N SER A 24 19.30 -17.55 -4.67
CA SER A 24 18.97 -18.59 -3.69
C SER A 24 17.49 -18.61 -3.31
N LEU A 25 16.77 -17.54 -3.60
CA LEU A 25 15.32 -17.40 -3.37
C LEU A 25 14.48 -17.88 -4.56
N ARG A 26 15.09 -18.14 -5.72
CA ARG A 26 14.37 -18.55 -6.94
C ARG A 26 13.71 -19.91 -6.77
N GLY A 27 12.45 -20.01 -7.19
CA GLY A 27 11.65 -21.23 -7.05
C GLY A 27 11.20 -21.55 -5.63
N ARG A 28 11.56 -20.74 -4.63
CA ARG A 28 11.15 -20.91 -3.23
C ARG A 28 9.98 -20.00 -2.88
N PRO A 29 9.14 -20.39 -1.91
CA PRO A 29 8.16 -19.51 -1.33
C PRO A 29 8.85 -18.30 -0.65
N VAL A 30 8.53 -17.09 -1.12
CA VAL A 30 9.06 -15.82 -0.58
C VAL A 30 7.90 -14.91 -0.20
N ALA A 31 7.99 -14.24 0.92
CA ALA A 31 7.08 -13.15 1.29
C ALA A 31 7.87 -11.90 1.69
N VAL A 32 7.44 -10.76 1.18
CA VAL A 32 8.02 -9.46 1.53
C VAL A 32 7.20 -8.84 2.64
N ILE A 33 7.87 -8.36 3.68
CA ILE A 33 7.28 -7.80 4.89
C ILE A 33 7.82 -6.40 5.18
N PRO A 34 7.01 -5.48 5.74
CA PRO A 34 7.46 -4.11 6.01
C PRO A 34 8.44 -4.01 7.20
N VAL A 35 8.31 -4.89 8.17
CA VAL A 35 9.17 -4.99 9.37
C VAL A 35 9.24 -6.43 9.85
N ALA A 36 10.34 -6.83 10.48
CA ALA A 36 10.53 -8.16 11.05
C ALA A 36 9.66 -8.37 12.31
N SER A 37 8.39 -8.75 12.11
CA SER A 37 7.44 -8.99 13.19
C SER A 37 6.34 -9.95 12.77
N LEU A 38 5.94 -10.87 13.67
CA LEU A 38 4.80 -11.78 13.48
C LEU A 38 3.45 -11.07 13.37
N THR A 39 3.35 -9.86 13.91
CA THR A 39 2.11 -9.09 13.96
C THR A 39 1.87 -8.20 12.75
N THR A 40 2.76 -8.26 11.76
CA THR A 40 2.61 -7.57 10.47
C THR A 40 2.02 -8.51 9.41
N CYS A 41 1.80 -8.00 8.22
CA CYS A 41 1.33 -8.77 7.08
C CYS A 41 2.34 -8.76 5.93
N CYS A 42 2.22 -9.75 5.05
CA CYS A 42 2.95 -9.81 3.80
C CYS A 42 2.45 -8.69 2.87
N ILE A 43 3.35 -7.85 2.39
CA ILE A 43 3.04 -6.81 1.40
C ILE A 43 3.15 -7.34 -0.03
N ALA A 44 3.88 -8.44 -0.22
CA ALA A 44 3.89 -9.23 -1.46
C ALA A 44 4.23 -10.68 -1.13
N ALA A 45 3.88 -11.58 -2.04
CA ALA A 45 4.22 -13.00 -1.97
C ALA A 45 4.60 -13.50 -3.37
N SER A 46 5.59 -14.41 -3.46
CA SER A 46 6.01 -15.01 -4.71
C SER A 46 4.93 -15.91 -5.32
N LYS A 47 5.09 -16.27 -6.58
CA LYS A 47 4.18 -17.18 -7.29
C LYS A 47 4.07 -18.54 -6.59
N GLU A 48 5.18 -19.05 -6.07
CA GLU A 48 5.23 -20.31 -5.32
C GLU A 48 4.44 -20.20 -4.00
N ALA A 49 4.63 -19.12 -3.24
CA ALA A 49 3.90 -18.88 -1.99
C ALA A 49 2.38 -18.75 -2.21
N LYS A 50 1.98 -18.13 -3.33
CA LYS A 50 0.58 -18.00 -3.71
C LYS A 50 -0.05 -19.34 -4.12
N ARG A 51 0.61 -20.05 -5.04
CA ARG A 51 0.13 -21.28 -5.65
C ARG A 51 0.06 -22.43 -4.65
N ASP A 52 1.14 -22.66 -3.92
CA ASP A 52 1.31 -23.88 -3.13
C ASP A 52 0.78 -23.75 -1.71
N PHE A 53 0.74 -22.53 -1.16
CA PHE A 53 0.36 -22.27 0.24
C PHE A 53 -0.77 -21.27 0.42
N GLY A 54 -1.29 -20.67 -0.66
CA GLY A 54 -2.34 -19.67 -0.60
C GLY A 54 -1.93 -18.38 0.14
N ILE A 55 -0.62 -18.13 0.27
CA ILE A 55 -0.08 -16.92 0.92
C ILE A 55 -0.07 -15.79 -0.10
N LYS A 56 -0.72 -14.67 0.24
CA LYS A 56 -0.90 -13.53 -0.67
C LYS A 56 -0.68 -12.20 0.06
N THR A 57 -0.70 -11.12 -0.69
CA THR A 57 -0.70 -9.76 -0.11
C THR A 57 -1.81 -9.63 0.91
N GLY A 58 -1.46 -9.16 2.11
CA GLY A 58 -2.37 -9.04 3.25
C GLY A 58 -2.40 -10.25 4.19
N SER A 59 -1.86 -11.42 3.81
CA SER A 59 -1.71 -12.57 4.72
C SER A 59 -0.86 -12.18 5.93
N GLY A 60 -1.30 -12.54 7.14
CA GLY A 60 -0.52 -12.31 8.36
C GLY A 60 0.79 -13.10 8.35
N VAL A 61 1.89 -12.52 8.85
CA VAL A 61 3.19 -13.22 8.89
C VAL A 61 3.12 -14.50 9.73
N ALA A 62 2.44 -14.45 10.89
CA ALA A 62 2.24 -15.64 11.72
C ALA A 62 1.45 -16.74 10.97
N GLU A 63 0.43 -16.36 10.22
CA GLU A 63 -0.35 -17.27 9.38
C GLU A 63 0.48 -17.85 8.24
N ALA A 64 1.28 -17.00 7.56
CA ALA A 64 2.17 -17.45 6.48
C ALA A 64 3.18 -18.49 6.96
N LEU A 65 3.79 -18.29 8.13
CA LEU A 65 4.70 -19.26 8.76
C LEU A 65 4.00 -20.56 9.20
N GLN A 66 2.72 -20.51 9.57
CA GLN A 66 1.94 -21.72 9.87
C GLN A 66 1.66 -22.55 8.62
N ARG A 67 1.37 -21.88 7.49
CA ARG A 67 1.10 -22.54 6.21
C ARG A 67 2.37 -23.04 5.52
N CYS A 68 3.47 -22.30 5.63
CA CYS A 68 4.76 -22.59 5.04
C CYS A 68 5.87 -22.25 6.05
N PRO A 69 6.31 -23.18 6.91
CA PRO A 69 7.36 -22.95 7.90
C PRO A 69 8.70 -22.49 7.31
N ASP A 70 8.99 -22.91 6.06
CA ASP A 70 10.24 -22.60 5.36
C ASP A 70 10.14 -21.41 4.40
N ILE A 71 9.05 -20.60 4.52
CA ILE A 71 8.91 -19.39 3.71
C ILE A 71 10.05 -18.41 3.99
N ALA A 72 10.68 -17.93 2.92
CA ALA A 72 11.70 -16.89 3.05
C ALA A 72 11.03 -15.54 3.26
N LEU A 73 11.27 -14.93 4.44
CA LEU A 73 10.75 -13.61 4.77
C LEU A 73 11.81 -12.55 4.44
N GLN A 74 11.48 -11.65 3.51
CA GLN A 74 12.35 -10.54 3.10
C GLN A 74 11.80 -9.20 3.61
N ILE A 75 12.67 -8.34 4.17
CA ILE A 75 12.27 -6.97 4.52
C ILE A 75 12.19 -6.13 3.25
N ALA A 76 11.12 -5.37 3.12
CA ALA A 76 10.90 -4.50 1.96
C ALA A 76 12.05 -3.52 1.72
N ARG A 77 12.47 -3.40 0.45
CA ARG A 77 13.51 -2.49 -0.04
C ARG A 77 12.92 -1.46 -1.01
N PRO A 78 12.15 -0.46 -0.54
CA PRO A 78 11.37 0.44 -1.40
C PRO A 78 12.19 1.13 -2.48
N ALA A 79 13.40 1.62 -2.15
CA ALA A 79 14.29 2.27 -3.11
C ALA A 79 14.68 1.33 -4.27
N ARG A 80 14.97 0.03 -3.95
CA ARG A 80 15.26 -0.97 -4.97
C ARG A 80 14.09 -1.21 -5.91
N TYR A 81 12.87 -1.29 -5.37
CA TYR A 81 11.65 -1.47 -6.17
C TYR A 81 11.41 -0.29 -7.12
N VAL A 82 11.65 0.94 -6.65
CA VAL A 82 11.55 2.14 -7.49
C VAL A 82 12.64 2.14 -8.58
N HIS A 83 13.85 1.73 -8.24
CA HIS A 83 14.94 1.60 -9.22
C HIS A 83 14.58 0.62 -10.34
N ILE A 84 14.11 -0.58 -10.01
CA ILE A 84 13.65 -1.58 -10.99
C ILE A 84 12.46 -1.04 -11.80
N HIS A 85 11.52 -0.33 -11.15
CA HIS A 85 10.42 0.34 -11.84
C HIS A 85 10.90 1.26 -12.98
N HIS A 86 11.89 2.10 -12.72
CA HIS A 86 12.43 2.97 -13.77
C HIS A 86 13.15 2.21 -14.88
N GLN A 87 13.83 1.11 -14.57
CA GLN A 87 14.47 0.26 -15.58
C GLN A 87 13.45 -0.37 -16.52
N PHE A 88 12.35 -0.92 -15.99
CA PHE A 88 11.34 -1.52 -16.86
C PHE A 88 10.53 -0.47 -17.64
N LEU A 89 10.28 0.72 -17.09
CA LEU A 89 9.67 1.80 -17.85
C LEU A 89 10.53 2.19 -19.05
N ALA A 90 11.85 2.31 -18.86
CA ALA A 90 12.78 2.59 -19.94
C ALA A 90 12.76 1.49 -21.01
N ALA A 91 12.71 0.20 -20.62
CA ALA A 91 12.61 -0.91 -21.56
C ALA A 91 11.28 -0.92 -22.33
N ILE A 92 10.14 -0.69 -21.66
CA ILE A 92 8.84 -0.57 -22.32
C ILE A 92 8.84 0.58 -23.34
N GLN A 93 9.42 1.72 -22.99
CA GLN A 93 9.49 2.92 -23.83
C GLN A 93 10.23 2.68 -25.15
N THR A 94 11.14 1.70 -25.23
CA THR A 94 11.81 1.34 -26.50
C THR A 94 10.88 0.64 -27.48
N CYS A 95 9.80 0.02 -26.99
CA CYS A 95 8.84 -0.74 -27.80
C CYS A 95 7.57 0.07 -28.14
N ILE A 96 7.07 0.83 -27.17
CA ILE A 96 5.86 1.64 -27.29
C ILE A 96 5.87 2.76 -26.25
N PRO A 97 5.41 3.98 -26.57
CA PRO A 97 5.20 5.02 -25.57
C PRO A 97 4.20 4.56 -24.50
N HIS A 98 4.58 4.71 -23.23
CA HIS A 98 3.70 4.37 -22.15
C HIS A 98 3.00 5.59 -21.55
N GLY A 99 1.80 5.38 -20.97
CA GLY A 99 1.10 6.36 -20.17
C GLY A 99 1.73 6.53 -18.77
N LYS A 100 1.09 7.35 -17.95
CA LYS A 100 1.45 7.41 -16.52
C LYS A 100 1.25 6.04 -15.89
N ALA A 101 2.27 5.52 -15.21
CA ALA A 101 2.16 4.26 -14.47
C ALA A 101 0.98 4.31 -13.49
N ALA A 102 0.21 3.24 -13.43
CA ALA A 102 -0.94 3.11 -12.54
C ALA A 102 -0.50 2.73 -11.12
N SER A 103 0.58 1.97 -11.01
CA SER A 103 1.27 1.61 -9.78
C SER A 103 2.76 1.41 -10.06
N VAL A 104 3.51 0.93 -9.06
CA VAL A 104 4.94 0.61 -9.21
C VAL A 104 5.18 -0.56 -10.18
N ASP A 105 4.20 -1.38 -10.42
CA ASP A 105 4.23 -2.61 -11.22
C ASP A 105 3.24 -2.64 -12.39
N GLU A 106 2.45 -1.57 -12.59
CA GLU A 106 1.37 -1.52 -13.58
C GLU A 106 1.53 -0.34 -14.54
N VAL A 107 1.57 -0.62 -15.84
CA VAL A 107 1.81 0.39 -16.87
C VAL A 107 0.83 0.24 -18.04
N PRO A 108 -0.05 1.23 -18.26
CA PRO A 108 -0.88 1.29 -19.46
C PRO A 108 -0.10 1.86 -20.64
N CYS A 109 -0.22 1.24 -21.81
CA CYS A 109 0.29 1.72 -23.08
C CYS A 109 -0.88 1.88 -24.07
N TRP A 110 -0.88 2.95 -24.85
CA TRP A 110 -1.98 3.25 -25.75
C TRP A 110 -1.61 2.89 -27.19
N LEU A 111 -2.38 1.99 -27.80
CA LEU A 111 -2.21 1.55 -29.18
C LEU A 111 -2.78 2.58 -30.15
N LEU A 112 -2.03 2.92 -31.18
CA LEU A 112 -2.40 3.92 -32.19
C LEU A 112 -2.38 3.32 -33.61
N GLY A 113 -3.23 3.81 -34.47
CA GLY A 113 -3.25 3.45 -35.91
C GLY A 113 -3.22 1.92 -36.14
N ARG A 114 -2.17 1.43 -36.81
CA ARG A 114 -2.00 0.00 -37.15
C ARG A 114 -1.67 -0.89 -35.93
N GLU A 115 -1.19 -0.32 -34.83
CA GLU A 115 -0.93 -1.06 -33.60
C GLU A 115 -2.19 -1.68 -33.01
N ARG A 116 -3.37 -1.14 -33.36
CA ARG A 116 -4.69 -1.61 -32.92
C ARG A 116 -5.14 -2.93 -33.57
N HIS A 117 -4.43 -3.40 -34.61
CA HIS A 117 -4.66 -4.72 -35.17
C HIS A 117 -4.10 -5.78 -34.22
N ARG A 118 -4.81 -6.90 -34.05
CA ARG A 118 -4.49 -7.97 -33.09
C ARG A 118 -3.03 -8.43 -33.21
N ASP A 119 -2.59 -8.76 -34.41
CA ASP A 119 -1.25 -9.31 -34.62
C ASP A 119 -0.15 -8.29 -34.28
N ASN A 120 -0.36 -7.02 -34.62
CA ASN A 120 0.59 -5.96 -34.28
C ASN A 120 0.64 -5.70 -32.78
N ALA A 121 -0.52 -5.68 -32.12
CA ALA A 121 -0.59 -5.52 -30.66
C ALA A 121 0.11 -6.67 -29.93
N ILE A 122 -0.07 -7.91 -30.40
CA ILE A 122 0.62 -9.09 -29.88
C ILE A 122 2.14 -9.00 -30.13
N ALA A 123 2.55 -8.54 -31.32
CA ALA A 123 3.97 -8.35 -31.62
C ALA A 123 4.62 -7.34 -30.69
N ILE A 124 3.95 -6.19 -30.41
CA ILE A 124 4.42 -5.19 -29.44
C ILE A 124 4.56 -5.81 -28.04
N ALA A 125 3.55 -6.57 -27.59
CA ALA A 125 3.61 -7.22 -26.29
C ALA A 125 4.78 -8.22 -26.16
N ARG A 126 5.05 -8.99 -27.24
CA ARG A 126 6.21 -9.89 -27.28
C ARG A 126 7.54 -9.14 -27.27
N ASN A 127 7.61 -8.02 -28.02
CA ASN A 127 8.80 -7.17 -28.03
C ASN A 127 9.07 -6.57 -26.64
N ILE A 128 8.03 -6.15 -25.89
CA ILE A 128 8.19 -5.70 -24.50
C ILE A 128 8.79 -6.81 -23.65
N LYS A 129 8.28 -8.04 -23.73
CA LYS A 129 8.84 -9.18 -22.98
C LYS A 129 10.29 -9.47 -23.37
N LEU A 130 10.65 -9.33 -24.64
CA LEU A 130 12.04 -9.49 -25.11
C LEU A 130 12.92 -8.36 -24.57
N ALA A 131 12.51 -7.10 -24.69
CA ALA A 131 13.27 -5.96 -24.18
C ALA A 131 13.53 -6.05 -22.66
N LEU A 132 12.57 -6.60 -21.90
CA LEU A 132 12.75 -6.86 -20.46
C LEU A 132 13.80 -7.99 -20.21
N ARG A 133 13.82 -9.01 -21.04
CA ARG A 133 14.86 -10.07 -20.96
C ARG A 133 16.24 -9.54 -21.30
N ASP A 134 16.35 -8.67 -22.30
CA ASP A 134 17.61 -8.07 -22.74
C ASP A 134 18.29 -7.24 -21.65
N ILE A 135 17.52 -6.67 -20.72
CA ILE A 135 18.05 -5.95 -19.55
C ILE A 135 18.23 -6.86 -18.31
N GLY A 136 18.13 -8.19 -18.49
CA GLY A 136 18.36 -9.18 -17.44
C GLY A 136 17.14 -9.60 -16.65
N PHE A 137 15.93 -9.13 -17.01
CA PHE A 137 14.67 -9.59 -16.44
C PHE A 137 14.17 -10.82 -17.24
N GLY A 138 13.23 -11.60 -16.67
CA GLY A 138 12.57 -12.68 -17.39
C GLY A 138 12.64 -14.05 -16.73
N ASP A 139 13.66 -14.34 -15.92
CA ASP A 139 13.74 -15.62 -15.21
C ASP A 139 12.83 -15.65 -13.98
N SER A 140 13.00 -14.66 -13.08
CA SER A 140 12.21 -14.51 -11.86
C SER A 140 11.28 -13.29 -11.91
N LEU A 141 11.68 -12.26 -12.62
CA LEU A 141 10.93 -11.01 -12.76
C LEU A 141 10.20 -10.96 -14.12
N THR A 142 9.02 -11.56 -14.16
CA THR A 142 8.17 -11.66 -15.36
C THR A 142 7.04 -10.62 -15.33
N CYS A 143 6.41 -10.39 -16.48
CA CYS A 143 5.20 -9.58 -16.56
C CYS A 143 4.10 -10.29 -17.35
N SER A 144 2.85 -10.06 -16.94
CA SER A 144 1.67 -10.46 -17.67
C SER A 144 1.10 -9.27 -18.43
N ILE A 145 0.70 -9.46 -19.67
CA ILE A 145 0.23 -8.39 -20.56
C ILE A 145 -1.20 -8.68 -21.00
N GLY A 146 -2.07 -7.71 -20.78
CA GLY A 146 -3.44 -7.72 -21.27
C GLY A 146 -3.65 -6.68 -22.38
N ILE A 147 -4.38 -7.05 -23.42
CA ILE A 147 -4.68 -6.17 -24.56
C ILE A 147 -6.20 -6.13 -24.74
N ALA A 148 -6.80 -4.94 -24.76
CA ALA A 148 -8.26 -4.82 -24.82
C ALA A 148 -8.72 -3.47 -25.40
N PRO A 149 -10.05 -3.30 -25.67
CA PRO A 149 -10.63 -2.04 -26.15
C PRO A 149 -10.51 -0.86 -25.19
N ASN A 150 -10.31 -1.08 -23.89
CA ASN A 150 -10.10 -0.04 -22.89
C ASN A 150 -9.13 -0.49 -21.80
N LYS A 151 -8.67 0.46 -20.97
CA LYS A 151 -7.72 0.22 -19.89
C LYS A 151 -8.24 -0.77 -18.85
N PHE A 152 -9.53 -0.69 -18.49
CA PHE A 152 -10.15 -1.57 -17.50
C PHE A 152 -10.09 -3.05 -17.93
N LEU A 153 -10.51 -3.34 -19.16
CA LEU A 153 -10.47 -4.70 -19.72
C LEU A 153 -9.04 -5.17 -19.97
N ALA A 154 -8.13 -4.28 -20.37
CA ALA A 154 -6.72 -4.62 -20.54
C ALA A 154 -6.06 -5.01 -19.21
N LYS A 155 -6.38 -4.28 -18.12
CA LYS A 155 -5.94 -4.68 -16.76
C LYS A 155 -6.55 -6.02 -16.36
N THR A 156 -7.84 -6.23 -16.57
CA THR A 156 -8.50 -7.52 -16.29
C THR A 156 -7.83 -8.66 -17.08
N ALA A 157 -7.59 -8.45 -18.38
CA ALA A 157 -6.92 -9.42 -19.24
C ALA A 157 -5.50 -9.77 -18.74
N SER A 158 -4.75 -8.80 -18.20
CA SER A 158 -3.40 -9.06 -17.67
C SER A 158 -3.42 -9.98 -16.44
N ASP A 159 -4.54 -10.04 -15.70
CA ASP A 159 -4.69 -10.89 -14.51
C ASP A 159 -5.17 -12.31 -14.85
N MET A 160 -5.81 -12.54 -16.02
CA MET A 160 -6.47 -13.82 -16.36
C MET A 160 -5.50 -15.00 -16.48
N ASN A 161 -4.29 -14.77 -16.98
CA ASN A 161 -3.31 -15.82 -17.28
C ASN A 161 -1.95 -15.53 -16.63
N LYS A 162 -1.94 -15.12 -15.36
CA LYS A 162 -0.70 -14.95 -14.58
C LYS A 162 -0.12 -16.30 -14.14
N PRO A 163 1.22 -16.47 -14.05
CA PRO A 163 2.28 -15.52 -14.39
C PRO A 163 2.74 -15.59 -15.87
N ASP A 164 3.46 -14.58 -16.33
CA ASP A 164 4.08 -14.45 -17.66
C ASP A 164 3.08 -14.59 -18.83
N GLY A 165 1.81 -14.26 -18.59
CA GLY A 165 0.72 -14.41 -19.53
C GLY A 165 0.69 -13.34 -20.62
N LEU A 166 -0.09 -13.62 -21.67
CA LEU A 166 -0.49 -12.66 -22.70
C LEU A 166 -1.92 -12.96 -23.08
N THR A 167 -2.82 -12.05 -22.77
CA THR A 167 -4.27 -12.21 -23.02
C THR A 167 -4.80 -11.06 -23.85
N VAL A 168 -5.55 -11.37 -24.87
CA VAL A 168 -6.24 -10.38 -25.73
C VAL A 168 -7.74 -10.58 -25.58
N ILE A 169 -8.46 -9.51 -25.30
CA ILE A 169 -9.92 -9.47 -25.29
C ILE A 169 -10.37 -8.53 -26.41
N GLU A 170 -11.02 -9.06 -27.43
CA GLU A 170 -11.61 -8.28 -28.50
C GLU A 170 -13.05 -7.88 -28.18
N GLN A 171 -13.51 -6.83 -28.86
CA GLN A 171 -14.89 -6.33 -28.66
C GLN A 171 -15.95 -7.41 -28.96
N ALA A 172 -15.69 -8.28 -29.95
CA ALA A 172 -16.62 -9.34 -30.35
C ALA A 172 -16.74 -10.45 -29.32
N GLU A 173 -15.74 -10.61 -28.44
CA GLU A 173 -15.70 -11.62 -27.38
C GLU A 173 -16.44 -11.17 -26.12
N LEU A 174 -16.80 -9.88 -26.04
CA LEU A 174 -17.52 -9.33 -24.89
C LEU A 174 -19.04 -9.61 -24.99
N PRO A 175 -19.71 -9.91 -23.88
CA PRO A 175 -19.17 -10.04 -22.52
C PRO A 175 -18.65 -11.45 -22.19
N HIS A 176 -18.75 -12.42 -23.10
CA HIS A 176 -18.53 -13.85 -22.83
C HIS A 176 -17.11 -14.14 -22.29
N ALA A 177 -16.09 -13.42 -22.78
CA ALA A 177 -14.72 -13.55 -22.29
C ALA A 177 -14.55 -13.28 -20.78
N LEU A 178 -15.52 -12.61 -20.15
CA LEU A 178 -15.49 -12.27 -18.73
C LEU A 178 -16.28 -13.27 -17.84
N HIS A 179 -17.15 -14.11 -18.40
CA HIS A 179 -18.10 -14.92 -17.65
C HIS A 179 -17.45 -15.96 -16.74
N ALA A 180 -16.22 -16.40 -17.06
CA ALA A 180 -15.47 -17.36 -16.24
C ALA A 180 -14.80 -16.72 -15.00
N LEU A 181 -14.84 -15.38 -14.88
CA LEU A 181 -14.23 -14.66 -13.79
C LEU A 181 -15.17 -14.58 -12.57
N GLU A 182 -14.58 -14.46 -11.38
CA GLU A 182 -15.29 -14.08 -10.18
C GLU A 182 -15.46 -12.55 -10.13
N LEU A 183 -16.45 -12.05 -9.37
CA LEU A 183 -16.69 -10.60 -9.24
C LEU A 183 -15.43 -9.85 -8.79
N ARG A 184 -14.64 -10.46 -7.92
CA ARG A 184 -13.42 -9.86 -7.36
C ARG A 184 -12.22 -9.87 -8.29
N ASP A 185 -12.27 -10.61 -9.38
CA ASP A 185 -11.23 -10.58 -10.42
C ASP A 185 -11.33 -9.31 -11.26
N LEU A 186 -12.49 -8.64 -11.24
CA LEU A 186 -12.68 -7.39 -11.92
C LEU A 186 -12.10 -6.21 -11.12
N CYS A 187 -11.21 -5.46 -11.75
CA CYS A 187 -10.60 -4.28 -11.15
C CYS A 187 -11.66 -3.31 -10.61
N GLY A 188 -11.52 -2.89 -9.34
CA GLY A 188 -12.47 -2.00 -8.66
C GLY A 188 -13.58 -2.72 -7.86
N ILE A 189 -13.70 -4.04 -7.94
CA ILE A 189 -14.60 -4.82 -7.08
C ILE A 189 -13.81 -5.43 -5.92
N GLY A 190 -13.78 -4.74 -4.79
CA GLY A 190 -13.27 -5.27 -3.53
C GLY A 190 -14.38 -5.91 -2.68
N PRO A 191 -14.08 -6.47 -1.49
CA PRO A 191 -15.07 -7.16 -0.64
C PRO A 191 -16.30 -6.33 -0.32
N ALA A 192 -16.15 -5.02 -0.13
CA ALA A 192 -17.27 -4.12 0.17
C ALA A 192 -18.21 -3.93 -1.04
N MET A 193 -17.65 -3.86 -2.26
CA MET A 193 -18.44 -3.74 -3.48
C MET A 193 -19.12 -5.06 -3.82
N GLU A 194 -18.42 -6.19 -3.72
CA GLU A 194 -18.98 -7.54 -3.86
C GLU A 194 -20.21 -7.72 -2.95
N ALA A 195 -20.08 -7.40 -1.65
CA ALA A 195 -21.21 -7.46 -0.72
C ALA A 195 -22.39 -6.54 -1.10
N ARG A 196 -22.13 -5.43 -1.79
CA ARG A 196 -23.18 -4.54 -2.31
C ARG A 196 -23.86 -5.13 -3.54
N LEU A 197 -23.09 -5.76 -4.43
CA LEU A 197 -23.60 -6.45 -5.61
C LEU A 197 -24.49 -7.63 -5.21
N HIS A 198 -24.04 -8.45 -4.26
CA HIS A 198 -24.84 -9.57 -3.72
C HIS A 198 -26.16 -9.07 -3.13
N ARG A 199 -26.16 -7.96 -2.38
CA ARG A 199 -27.40 -7.33 -1.88
C ARG A 199 -28.33 -6.82 -2.99
N ALA A 200 -27.77 -6.53 -4.17
CA ALA A 200 -28.55 -6.16 -5.36
C ALA A 200 -28.94 -7.37 -6.24
N GLY A 201 -28.69 -8.61 -5.79
CA GLY A 201 -29.00 -9.84 -6.51
C GLY A 201 -28.01 -10.16 -7.63
N ILE A 202 -26.80 -9.61 -7.61
CA ILE A 202 -25.75 -9.83 -8.60
C ILE A 202 -24.65 -10.68 -7.94
N GLU A 203 -24.59 -11.96 -8.28
CA GLU A 203 -23.67 -12.94 -7.66
C GLU A 203 -22.54 -13.36 -8.60
N THR A 204 -22.75 -13.26 -9.92
CA THR A 204 -21.79 -13.68 -10.94
C THR A 204 -21.44 -12.55 -11.89
N VAL A 205 -20.32 -12.67 -12.61
CA VAL A 205 -19.92 -11.72 -13.66
C VAL A 205 -20.91 -11.76 -14.83
N GLU A 206 -21.49 -12.91 -15.13
CA GLU A 206 -22.53 -13.03 -16.16
C GLU A 206 -23.75 -12.17 -15.81
N GLN A 207 -24.28 -12.28 -14.58
CA GLN A 207 -25.37 -11.45 -14.07
C GLN A 207 -24.99 -9.97 -14.07
N LEU A 208 -23.75 -9.65 -13.67
CA LEU A 208 -23.21 -8.28 -13.71
C LEU A 208 -23.22 -7.71 -15.12
N CYS A 209 -22.81 -8.50 -16.11
CA CYS A 209 -22.82 -8.10 -17.53
C CYS A 209 -24.26 -7.98 -18.09
N ALA A 210 -25.20 -8.80 -17.63
CA ALA A 210 -26.61 -8.73 -18.01
C ALA A 210 -27.36 -7.57 -17.34
N THR A 211 -26.83 -7.01 -16.26
CA THR A 211 -27.46 -5.92 -15.48
C THR A 211 -27.55 -4.63 -16.30
N SER A 212 -28.67 -3.91 -16.17
CA SER A 212 -28.88 -2.63 -16.84
C SER A 212 -28.00 -1.51 -16.24
N ARG A 213 -27.78 -0.46 -17.04
CA ARG A 213 -27.00 0.72 -16.63
C ARG A 213 -27.56 1.37 -15.35
N ASP A 214 -28.88 1.50 -15.26
CA ASP A 214 -29.54 2.13 -14.11
C ASP A 214 -29.47 1.26 -12.83
N GLN A 215 -29.53 -0.06 -12.99
CA GLN A 215 -29.37 -0.99 -11.87
C GLN A 215 -27.93 -0.93 -11.32
N LEU A 216 -26.90 -0.88 -12.19
CA LEU A 216 -25.51 -0.71 -11.74
C LEU A 216 -25.28 0.64 -11.09
N ARG A 217 -25.87 1.73 -11.61
CA ARG A 217 -25.81 3.03 -10.96
C ARG A 217 -26.37 2.99 -9.55
N ARG A 218 -27.51 2.31 -9.34
CA ARG A 218 -28.09 2.11 -8.00
C ARG A 218 -27.21 1.25 -7.10
N ALA A 219 -26.69 0.13 -7.61
CA ALA A 219 -25.80 -0.75 -6.84
C ALA A 219 -24.52 -0.03 -6.39
N TRP A 220 -23.93 0.82 -7.24
CA TRP A 220 -22.78 1.66 -6.88
C TRP A 220 -23.14 2.88 -6.02
N GLY A 221 -24.39 3.34 -6.08
CA GLY A 221 -24.83 4.58 -5.42
C GLY A 221 -24.20 5.85 -6.00
N SER A 222 -23.67 5.78 -7.23
CA SER A 222 -23.00 6.88 -7.90
C SER A 222 -22.92 6.66 -9.42
N ILE A 223 -22.49 7.70 -10.15
CA ILE A 223 -22.23 7.66 -11.60
C ILE A 223 -21.15 6.61 -11.98
N GLU A 224 -20.32 6.18 -11.03
CA GLU A 224 -19.30 5.17 -11.30
C GLU A 224 -19.89 3.80 -11.69
N GLY A 225 -21.11 3.47 -11.25
CA GLY A 225 -21.82 2.29 -11.72
C GLY A 225 -22.15 2.34 -13.21
N GLU A 226 -22.54 3.51 -13.74
CA GLU A 226 -22.74 3.68 -15.19
C GLU A 226 -21.43 3.57 -15.97
N ARG A 227 -20.35 4.18 -15.43
CA ARG A 227 -19.01 4.10 -16.02
C ARG A 227 -18.54 2.65 -16.06
N PHE A 228 -18.74 1.89 -14.98
CA PHE A 228 -18.39 0.48 -14.90
C PHE A 228 -19.18 -0.34 -15.96
N TRP A 229 -20.48 -0.06 -16.10
CA TRP A 229 -21.31 -0.67 -17.13
C TRP A 229 -20.78 -0.45 -18.55
N MET A 230 -20.34 0.78 -18.86
CA MET A 230 -19.72 1.12 -20.14
C MET A 230 -18.36 0.43 -20.33
N GLN A 231 -17.53 0.39 -19.29
CA GLN A 231 -16.20 -0.25 -19.34
C GLN A 231 -16.31 -1.75 -19.60
N LEU A 232 -17.26 -2.45 -18.98
CA LEU A 232 -17.55 -3.88 -19.25
C LEU A 232 -17.91 -4.15 -20.72
N ARG A 233 -18.38 -3.15 -21.44
CA ARG A 233 -18.79 -3.24 -22.87
C ARG A 233 -17.73 -2.71 -23.83
N GLY A 234 -16.52 -2.46 -23.34
CA GLY A 234 -15.40 -2.03 -24.17
C GLY A 234 -15.37 -0.53 -24.50
N PHE A 235 -16.29 0.28 -23.95
CA PHE A 235 -16.22 1.72 -24.16
C PHE A 235 -14.98 2.30 -23.48
N ASP A 236 -14.24 3.11 -24.22
CA ASP A 236 -13.12 3.88 -23.70
C ASP A 236 -13.64 5.16 -23.05
N ILE A 237 -13.54 5.21 -21.72
CA ILE A 237 -14.07 6.31 -20.93
C ILE A 237 -12.91 7.13 -20.39
N PRO A 238 -12.89 8.45 -20.61
CA PRO A 238 -11.86 9.33 -20.08
C PRO A 238 -11.69 9.16 -18.57
N GLU A 239 -10.46 9.06 -18.11
CA GLU A 239 -10.17 9.08 -16.68
C GLU A 239 -10.59 10.42 -16.09
N ARG A 240 -11.16 10.36 -14.88
CA ARG A 240 -11.45 11.59 -14.15
C ARG A 240 -10.14 12.24 -13.70
N ILE A 241 -9.99 13.50 -14.01
CA ILE A 241 -8.93 14.31 -13.42
C ILE A 241 -9.31 14.55 -11.96
N THR A 242 -8.64 13.84 -11.06
CA THR A 242 -8.81 14.05 -9.63
C THR A 242 -7.75 15.01 -9.11
N GLN A 243 -8.18 16.03 -8.38
CA GLN A 243 -7.23 16.86 -7.65
C GLN A 243 -6.78 16.11 -6.38
N ARG A 244 -5.53 16.30 -6.01
CA ARG A 244 -5.01 15.75 -4.76
C ARG A 244 -5.73 16.38 -3.59
N SER A 245 -6.38 15.59 -2.75
CA SER A 245 -7.12 16.05 -1.59
C SER A 245 -6.36 15.88 -0.27
N SER A 246 -5.30 15.08 -0.27
CA SER A 246 -4.53 14.80 0.93
C SER A 246 -3.10 14.35 0.64
N ILE A 247 -2.21 14.57 1.62
CA ILE A 247 -0.83 14.09 1.64
C ILE A 247 -0.60 13.40 2.98
N GLY A 248 -0.31 12.10 2.96
CA GLY A 248 -0.16 11.32 4.18
C GLY A 248 0.97 10.30 4.12
N HIS A 249 1.36 9.85 5.30
CA HIS A 249 2.28 8.74 5.50
C HIS A 249 1.77 7.82 6.60
N SER A 250 2.03 6.52 6.45
CA SER A 250 1.78 5.52 7.48
C SER A 250 2.99 4.61 7.62
N HIS A 251 3.16 4.04 8.82
CA HIS A 251 4.25 3.11 9.10
C HIS A 251 3.83 2.06 10.11
N VAL A 252 4.24 0.81 9.89
CA VAL A 252 4.14 -0.27 10.88
C VAL A 252 5.38 -0.20 11.76
N LEU A 253 5.18 -0.10 13.08
CA LEU A 253 6.27 0.10 14.02
C LEU A 253 7.08 -1.20 14.21
N ASP A 254 8.40 -1.08 14.15
CA ASP A 254 9.30 -2.12 14.63
C ASP A 254 9.01 -2.39 16.12
N PRO A 255 9.08 -3.63 16.61
CA PRO A 255 8.85 -3.94 18.01
C PRO A 255 9.60 -3.05 19.01
N LYS A 256 10.81 -2.60 18.68
CA LYS A 256 11.60 -1.69 19.52
C LYS A 256 11.00 -0.28 19.66
N LEU A 257 10.20 0.15 18.69
CA LEU A 257 9.54 1.46 18.65
C LEU A 257 8.08 1.42 19.13
N ARG A 258 7.58 0.28 19.57
CA ARG A 258 6.20 0.11 20.07
C ARG A 258 6.02 0.62 21.49
N THR A 259 6.60 1.77 21.78
CA THR A 259 6.47 2.52 23.02
C THR A 259 5.82 3.86 22.76
N PRO A 260 5.23 4.55 23.74
CA PRO A 260 4.71 5.90 23.56
C PRO A 260 5.73 6.87 22.97
N ALA A 261 6.97 6.85 23.45
CA ALA A 261 8.06 7.70 22.96
C ALA A 261 8.47 7.34 21.52
N GLY A 262 8.62 6.04 21.20
CA GLY A 262 8.95 5.57 19.86
C GLY A 262 7.85 5.91 18.84
N MET A 263 6.59 5.67 19.21
CA MET A 263 5.41 6.04 18.44
C MET A 263 5.37 7.54 18.12
N ARG A 264 5.59 8.40 19.14
CA ARG A 264 5.65 9.86 18.99
C ARG A 264 6.74 10.25 18.01
N SER A 265 7.95 9.70 18.17
CA SER A 265 9.09 10.00 17.33
C SER A 265 8.85 9.64 15.86
N VAL A 266 8.22 8.47 15.60
CA VAL A 266 7.86 8.06 14.24
C VAL A 266 6.79 8.97 13.66
N LEU A 267 5.73 9.31 14.41
CA LEU A 267 4.70 10.24 13.93
C LEU A 267 5.26 11.62 13.59
N CYS A 268 6.19 12.15 14.40
CA CYS A 268 6.89 13.41 14.10
C CYS A 268 7.66 13.32 12.79
N LYS A 269 8.38 12.20 12.55
CA LYS A 269 9.11 11.96 11.31
C LYS A 269 8.17 11.86 10.10
N LEU A 270 7.07 11.11 10.21
CA LEU A 270 6.08 10.99 9.14
C LEU A 270 5.44 12.35 8.79
N LEU A 271 5.12 13.15 9.82
CA LEU A 271 4.54 14.48 9.62
C LEU A 271 5.54 15.43 8.95
N ALA A 272 6.82 15.39 9.35
CA ALA A 272 7.87 16.20 8.70
C ALA A 272 8.02 15.84 7.22
N LYS A 273 8.00 14.54 6.86
CA LYS A 273 7.99 14.07 5.47
C LYS A 273 6.73 14.54 4.72
N ALA A 274 5.55 14.48 5.35
CA ALA A 274 4.31 14.98 4.74
C ALA A 274 4.35 16.49 4.51
N ALA A 275 4.89 17.26 5.47
CA ALA A 275 5.05 18.71 5.36
C ALA A 275 6.06 19.14 4.28
N MET A 276 7.18 18.42 4.14
CA MET A 276 8.13 18.62 3.05
C MET A 276 7.47 18.43 1.69
N ARG A 277 6.72 17.33 1.50
CA ARG A 277 5.97 17.08 0.26
C ARG A 277 4.89 18.13 0.01
N LEU A 278 4.18 18.56 1.05
CA LEU A 278 3.19 19.63 0.97
C LEU A 278 3.82 20.91 0.37
N ARG A 279 5.00 21.30 0.87
CA ARG A 279 5.73 22.48 0.35
C ARG A 279 6.26 22.28 -1.06
N HIS A 280 6.81 21.08 -1.37
CA HIS A 280 7.30 20.75 -2.70
C HIS A 280 6.18 20.84 -3.76
N GLU A 281 4.98 20.40 -3.41
CA GLU A 281 3.80 20.46 -4.29
C GLU A 281 3.06 21.80 -4.23
N ALA A 282 3.62 22.80 -3.52
CA ALA A 282 3.04 24.14 -3.36
C ALA A 282 1.62 24.16 -2.80
N PHE A 283 1.33 23.33 -1.78
CA PHE A 283 0.07 23.33 -1.06
C PHE A 283 0.21 23.84 0.38
N LEU A 284 -0.90 24.31 0.93
CA LEU A 284 -1.16 24.52 2.36
C LEU A 284 -2.16 23.45 2.82
N ALA A 285 -2.03 22.99 4.06
CA ALA A 285 -2.99 22.08 4.67
C ALA A 285 -3.87 22.80 5.69
N GLY A 286 -5.17 22.55 5.68
CA GLY A 286 -6.17 23.06 6.64
C GLY A 286 -6.66 21.97 7.60
N ALA A 287 -6.27 20.71 7.42
CA ALA A 287 -6.69 19.59 8.26
C ALA A 287 -5.55 18.59 8.49
N MET A 288 -5.61 17.88 9.63
CA MET A 288 -4.71 16.77 9.95
C MET A 288 -5.52 15.63 10.55
N ALA A 289 -5.30 14.41 10.01
CA ALA A 289 -5.81 13.17 10.57
C ALA A 289 -4.67 12.37 11.19
N ILE A 290 -4.84 11.89 12.44
CA ILE A 290 -3.89 11.07 13.17
C ILE A 290 -4.56 9.74 13.45
N ARG A 291 -3.90 8.62 13.14
CA ARG A 291 -4.40 7.26 13.35
C ARG A 291 -3.33 6.40 14.01
N ILE A 292 -3.68 5.70 15.10
CA ILE A 292 -2.81 4.75 15.78
C ILE A 292 -3.60 3.44 15.97
N ARG A 293 -3.00 2.32 15.58
CA ARG A 293 -3.53 0.97 15.81
C ARG A 293 -2.66 0.26 16.82
N PHE A 294 -3.24 -0.67 17.56
CA PHE A 294 -2.57 -1.39 18.65
C PHE A 294 -2.54 -2.90 18.37
N VAL A 295 -1.49 -3.57 18.87
CA VAL A 295 -1.33 -5.03 18.74
C VAL A 295 -2.42 -5.76 19.51
N GLY A 296 -3.08 -6.72 18.84
CA GLY A 296 -4.08 -7.59 19.47
C GLY A 296 -5.31 -6.85 20.01
N SER A 297 -5.61 -5.67 19.47
CA SER A 297 -6.75 -4.85 19.89
C SER A 297 -7.47 -4.26 18.68
N ASN A 298 -8.79 -4.21 18.76
CA ASN A 298 -9.62 -3.47 17.80
C ASN A 298 -9.70 -1.97 18.14
N ALA A 299 -9.21 -1.57 19.31
CA ALA A 299 -9.15 -0.17 19.71
C ALA A 299 -8.22 0.62 18.77
N ARG A 300 -8.62 1.84 18.46
CA ARG A 300 -7.87 2.77 17.63
C ARG A 300 -7.86 4.14 18.30
N PHE A 301 -6.73 4.83 18.16
CA PHE A 301 -6.74 6.27 18.40
C PHE A 301 -6.92 6.98 17.07
N GLU A 302 -7.96 7.78 16.98
CA GLU A 302 -8.29 8.55 15.78
C GLU A 302 -8.57 9.98 16.20
N ARG A 303 -7.90 10.93 15.54
CA ARG A 303 -8.12 12.37 15.72
C ARG A 303 -8.10 13.05 14.37
N ASP A 304 -9.08 13.89 14.15
CA ASP A 304 -9.20 14.77 13.01
C ASP A 304 -9.23 16.22 13.52
N LEU A 305 -8.35 17.03 12.98
CA LEU A 305 -8.17 18.43 13.36
C LEU A 305 -8.42 19.32 12.15
N ARG A 306 -9.00 20.50 12.40
CA ARG A 306 -9.04 21.59 11.42
C ARG A 306 -8.31 22.79 11.98
N PHE A 307 -7.59 23.51 11.14
CA PHE A 307 -6.80 24.68 11.52
C PHE A 307 -6.65 25.64 10.33
N ALA A 308 -6.20 26.86 10.59
CA ALA A 308 -5.91 27.80 9.52
C ALA A 308 -4.83 27.23 8.59
N PRO A 309 -4.96 27.34 7.26
CA PRO A 309 -4.04 26.75 6.30
C PRO A 309 -2.59 27.09 6.58
N LEU A 310 -1.69 26.09 6.67
CA LEU A 310 -0.28 26.26 6.95
C LEU A 310 0.57 25.13 6.32
N ASP A 311 1.88 25.37 6.19
CA ASP A 311 2.84 24.43 5.59
C ASP A 311 4.16 24.33 6.39
N ASP A 312 4.30 25.07 7.48
CA ASP A 312 5.50 25.05 8.28
C ASP A 312 5.53 23.84 9.23
N THR A 313 6.65 23.12 9.21
CA THR A 313 6.84 21.90 10.01
C THR A 313 6.73 22.15 11.52
N PRO A 314 7.29 23.24 12.12
CA PRO A 314 7.17 23.47 13.55
C PRO A 314 5.72 23.64 14.05
N ALA A 315 4.86 24.36 13.31
CA ALA A 315 3.48 24.54 13.70
C ALA A 315 2.68 23.24 13.58
N LEU A 316 2.87 22.50 12.48
CA LEU A 316 2.25 21.18 12.30
C LEU A 316 2.66 20.20 13.39
N LEU A 317 3.93 20.19 13.80
CA LEU A 317 4.41 19.33 14.89
C LEU A 317 3.82 19.73 16.25
N ARG A 318 3.64 21.03 16.53
CA ARG A 318 2.93 21.47 17.76
C ARG A 318 1.53 20.91 17.80
N LEU A 319 0.75 21.06 16.72
CA LEU A 319 -0.60 20.52 16.63
C LEU A 319 -0.63 19.00 16.84
N LEU A 320 0.30 18.25 16.24
CA LEU A 320 0.43 16.82 16.46
C LEU A 320 0.71 16.50 17.94
N CYS A 321 1.72 17.16 18.53
CA CYS A 321 2.15 16.89 19.91
C CYS A 321 1.05 17.19 20.93
N ASP A 322 0.26 18.24 20.74
CA ASP A 322 -0.88 18.58 21.59
C ASP A 322 -1.92 17.45 21.60
N GLN A 323 -2.18 16.83 20.42
CA GLN A 323 -3.12 15.70 20.34
C GLN A 323 -2.53 14.43 20.94
N LEU A 324 -1.23 14.19 20.79
CA LEU A 324 -0.57 13.04 21.40
C LEU A 324 -0.53 13.14 22.93
N ALA A 325 -0.42 14.34 23.50
CA ALA A 325 -0.53 14.56 24.93
C ALA A 325 -1.92 14.14 25.48
N VAL A 326 -2.99 14.28 24.69
CA VAL A 326 -4.31 13.73 25.06
C VAL A 326 -4.29 12.20 25.08
N ALA A 327 -3.63 11.58 24.09
CA ALA A 327 -3.47 10.13 24.03
C ALA A 327 -2.65 9.59 25.23
N GLU A 328 -1.56 10.27 25.57
CA GLU A 328 -0.68 9.90 26.69
C GLU A 328 -1.43 9.97 28.02
N ARG A 329 -2.19 11.03 28.28
CA ARG A 329 -3.06 11.10 29.47
C ARG A 329 -4.08 9.96 29.53
N ALA A 330 -4.61 9.50 28.39
CA ALA A 330 -5.51 8.35 28.36
C ALA A 330 -4.81 7.06 28.77
N VAL A 331 -3.51 6.91 28.46
CA VAL A 331 -2.67 5.79 28.92
C VAL A 331 -2.41 5.89 30.43
N GLU A 332 -2.02 7.06 30.93
CA GLU A 332 -1.77 7.32 32.35
C GLU A 332 -3.00 7.04 33.21
N HIS A 333 -4.20 7.35 32.72
CA HIS A 333 -5.47 7.08 33.39
C HIS A 333 -5.99 5.64 33.17
N GLY A 334 -5.16 4.73 32.67
CA GLY A 334 -5.50 3.32 32.50
C GLY A 334 -6.53 3.00 31.39
N ARG A 335 -6.98 4.01 30.62
CA ARG A 335 -7.91 3.79 29.51
C ARG A 335 -7.27 2.98 28.38
N TRP A 336 -5.94 3.06 28.22
CA TRP A 336 -5.18 2.27 27.27
C TRP A 336 -4.02 1.56 27.98
N ASN A 337 -4.05 0.24 27.96
CA ASN A 337 -2.97 -0.57 28.47
C ASN A 337 -1.93 -0.81 27.37
N THR A 338 -0.97 0.10 27.21
CA THR A 338 0.10 -0.01 26.20
C THR A 338 1.09 -1.13 26.48
N ARG A 339 1.15 -1.68 27.69
CA ARG A 339 1.94 -2.88 27.99
C ARG A 339 1.29 -4.12 27.38
N ARG A 340 -0.05 -4.24 27.48
CA ARG A 340 -0.81 -5.35 26.91
C ARG A 340 -1.04 -5.19 25.41
N HIS A 341 -1.29 -3.96 24.96
CA HIS A 341 -1.60 -3.59 23.57
C HIS A 341 -0.68 -2.47 23.11
N PRO A 342 0.60 -2.78 22.80
CA PRO A 342 1.54 -1.75 22.35
C PRO A 342 1.12 -1.20 20.97
N PRO A 343 1.56 0.03 20.61
CA PRO A 343 1.30 0.59 19.29
C PRO A 343 1.83 -0.32 18.17
N LEU A 344 1.00 -0.59 17.18
CA LEU A 344 1.31 -1.44 16.03
C LEU A 344 1.69 -0.62 14.80
N SER A 345 0.83 0.34 14.46
CA SER A 345 1.03 1.18 13.29
C SER A 345 0.53 2.59 13.55
N VAL A 346 1.16 3.54 12.88
CA VAL A 346 0.86 4.96 12.98
C VAL A 346 0.66 5.56 11.60
N ALA A 347 -0.22 6.55 11.50
CA ALA A 347 -0.43 7.30 10.29
C ALA A 347 -0.74 8.76 10.61
N VAL A 348 -0.27 9.64 9.75
CA VAL A 348 -0.64 11.06 9.71
C VAL A 348 -0.97 11.46 8.30
N THR A 349 -2.05 12.20 8.13
CA THR A 349 -2.53 12.68 6.83
C THR A 349 -2.87 14.15 6.94
N LEU A 350 -2.28 14.96 6.09
CA LEU A 350 -2.63 16.36 5.86
C LEU A 350 -3.73 16.44 4.81
N GLY A 351 -4.77 17.15 5.08
CA GLY A 351 -5.96 17.30 4.22
C GLY A 351 -6.41 18.75 4.11
N ASP A 352 -7.53 18.93 3.44
CA ASP A 352 -8.06 20.26 3.14
C ASP A 352 -6.97 21.12 2.46
N LEU A 353 -6.47 20.57 1.33
CA LEU A 353 -5.33 21.13 0.62
C LEU A 353 -5.76 22.33 -0.22
N ALA A 354 -5.14 23.48 0.00
CA ALA A 354 -5.30 24.67 -0.80
C ALA A 354 -3.99 25.03 -1.53
N PRO A 355 -4.02 25.46 -2.80
CA PRO A 355 -2.82 25.94 -3.48
C PRO A 355 -2.18 27.10 -2.72
N LYS A 356 -0.86 27.07 -2.58
CA LYS A 356 -0.11 28.17 -1.97
C LYS A 356 -0.09 29.36 -2.92
N THR A 357 -0.95 30.34 -2.65
CA THR A 357 -0.93 31.62 -3.38
C THR A 357 0.25 32.47 -2.91
N VAL A 358 0.80 33.32 -3.79
CA VAL A 358 1.98 34.17 -3.52
C VAL A 358 1.72 35.27 -2.46
N ARG A 359 0.59 35.26 -1.77
CA ARG A 359 0.30 36.20 -0.68
C ARG A 359 1.27 35.94 0.47
N GLY A 360 2.16 36.88 0.72
CA GLY A 360 3.12 36.82 1.80
C GLY A 360 2.43 36.69 3.17
N GLU A 361 3.00 35.86 4.03
CA GLU A 361 2.58 35.74 5.43
C GLU A 361 2.86 37.06 6.17
N LEU A 362 1.85 37.65 6.80
CA LEU A 362 1.94 38.93 7.50
C LEU A 362 2.58 38.79 8.89
N MET A 363 2.43 37.63 9.54
CA MET A 363 2.95 37.42 10.89
C MET A 363 4.46 37.06 10.87
N ALA A 364 5.27 37.84 11.59
CA ALA A 364 6.72 37.67 11.62
C ALA A 364 7.17 36.26 12.10
N ASP A 365 6.50 35.71 13.11
CA ASP A 365 6.84 34.38 13.66
C ASP A 365 6.53 33.26 12.67
N ARG A 366 5.45 33.37 11.91
CA ARG A 366 5.14 32.43 10.83
C ARG A 366 6.14 32.51 9.68
N ARG A 367 6.57 33.72 9.31
CA ARG A 367 7.63 33.89 8.30
C ARG A 367 8.93 33.21 8.71
N ARG A 368 9.34 33.32 9.97
CA ARG A 368 10.50 32.63 10.51
C ARG A 368 10.36 31.09 10.48
N ALA A 369 9.20 30.55 10.88
CA ALA A 369 8.92 29.13 10.86
C ALA A 369 8.89 28.55 9.43
N GLN A 370 8.32 29.29 8.47
CA GLN A 370 8.35 28.92 7.05
C GLN A 370 9.77 28.95 6.49
N ALA A 371 10.56 30.01 6.79
CA ALA A 371 11.93 30.11 6.35
C ALA A 371 12.81 28.97 6.93
N ALA A 372 12.64 28.64 8.21
CA ALA A 372 13.33 27.52 8.84
C ALA A 372 12.95 26.18 8.19
N SER A 373 11.67 25.97 7.88
CA SER A 373 11.21 24.75 7.18
C SER A 373 11.78 24.64 5.77
N ALA A 374 11.80 25.74 5.01
CA ALA A 374 12.39 25.79 3.67
C ALA A 374 13.91 25.56 3.69
N LEU A 375 14.62 26.11 4.70
CA LEU A 375 16.06 25.87 4.88
C LEU A 375 16.33 24.39 5.20
N LEU A 376 15.55 23.78 6.09
CA LEU A 376 15.65 22.36 6.44
C LEU A 376 15.47 21.49 5.19
N ASP A 377 14.47 21.80 4.36
CA ASP A 377 14.23 21.08 3.10
C ASP A 377 15.43 21.20 2.15
N LYS A 378 16.00 22.41 1.98
CA LYS A 378 17.19 22.65 1.13
C LYS A 378 18.42 21.88 1.62
N ILE A 379 18.64 21.83 2.95
CA ILE A 379 19.74 21.08 3.54
C ILE A 379 19.56 19.59 3.27
N ASN A 380 18.35 19.07 3.53
CA ASN A 380 18.05 17.66 3.31
C ASN A 380 18.09 17.28 1.83
N GLN A 381 17.66 18.14 0.93
CA GLN A 381 17.80 17.91 -0.52
C GLN A 381 19.27 17.84 -0.96
N LYS A 382 20.14 18.68 -0.36
CA LYS A 382 21.57 18.73 -0.74
C LYS A 382 22.39 17.59 -0.12
N TYR A 383 22.13 17.26 1.14
CA TYR A 383 22.93 16.31 1.92
C TYR A 383 22.20 14.98 2.20
N GLY A 384 20.98 14.84 1.69
CA GLY A 384 20.11 13.68 1.80
C GLY A 384 19.05 13.82 2.89
N ASN A 385 17.93 13.15 2.68
CA ASN A 385 16.79 13.21 3.58
C ASN A 385 17.19 12.73 5.00
N SER A 386 16.74 13.46 6.01
CA SER A 386 17.10 13.24 7.41
C SER A 386 18.57 13.55 7.78
N ALA A 387 19.36 14.24 6.92
CA ALA A 387 20.65 14.77 7.29
C ALA A 387 20.55 15.82 8.40
N LEU A 388 19.52 16.66 8.35
CA LEU A 388 19.11 17.56 9.42
C LEU A 388 17.67 17.26 9.84
N TYR A 389 17.42 17.08 11.12
CA TYR A 389 16.11 16.77 11.65
C TYR A 389 15.86 17.38 13.03
N LEU A 390 14.59 17.52 13.40
CA LEU A 390 14.20 18.01 14.72
C LEU A 390 14.37 16.92 15.79
N GLY A 391 14.80 17.27 16.98
CA GLY A 391 15.10 16.33 18.07
C GLY A 391 13.95 15.38 18.41
N SER A 392 12.69 15.78 18.21
CA SER A 392 11.52 14.92 18.39
C SER A 392 11.51 13.67 17.48
N MET A 393 12.30 13.66 16.40
CA MET A 393 12.42 12.55 15.45
C MET A 393 13.64 11.66 15.72
N ALA A 394 14.49 11.97 16.71
CA ALA A 394 15.80 11.34 16.91
C ALA A 394 15.72 9.81 17.05
N SER A 395 14.79 9.28 17.84
CA SER A 395 14.63 7.83 18.01
C SER A 395 14.20 7.13 16.72
N ALA A 396 13.33 7.77 15.91
CA ALA A 396 12.88 7.23 14.64
C ALA A 396 13.99 7.24 13.59
N VAL A 397 14.81 8.29 13.55
CA VAL A 397 15.96 8.40 12.63
C VAL A 397 17.03 7.37 13.00
N LYS A 398 17.42 7.28 14.29
CA LYS A 398 18.41 6.29 14.78
C LYS A 398 17.96 4.84 14.53
N ALA A 399 16.66 4.57 14.59
CA ALA A 399 16.11 3.25 14.32
C ALA A 399 15.83 2.99 12.83
N ASN A 400 16.20 3.90 11.94
CA ASN A 400 15.89 3.86 10.51
C ASN A 400 14.39 3.55 10.23
N ALA A 401 13.48 4.12 11.04
CA ALA A 401 12.05 3.92 10.87
C ALA A 401 11.54 4.75 9.70
N ALA A 402 10.68 4.17 8.86
CA ALA A 402 10.06 4.81 7.70
C ALA A 402 11.08 5.51 6.78
N PRO A 403 12.13 4.81 6.30
CA PRO A 403 13.17 5.43 5.47
C PRO A 403 12.60 5.95 4.16
N MET A 404 11.73 5.18 3.51
CA MET A 404 11.00 5.52 2.30
C MET A 404 9.61 4.89 2.34
N ARG A 405 8.62 5.47 1.66
CA ARG A 405 7.30 4.83 1.47
C ARG A 405 7.45 3.55 0.65
N ILE A 406 6.66 2.55 0.99
CA ILE A 406 6.48 1.40 0.09
C ILE A 406 5.73 1.88 -1.16
N PRO A 407 6.29 1.69 -2.37
CA PRO A 407 5.72 2.19 -3.61
C PRO A 407 4.58 1.26 -4.08
N PHE A 408 3.34 1.53 -3.68
CA PHE A 408 2.18 0.86 -4.26
C PHE A 408 1.60 1.68 -5.42
N GLN A 409 0.46 2.34 -5.23
CA GLN A 409 -0.21 3.15 -6.26
C GLN A 409 0.54 4.43 -6.64
N HIS A 410 1.36 4.96 -5.74
CA HIS A 410 2.13 6.16 -6.00
C HIS A 410 3.61 5.84 -5.84
N VAL A 411 4.34 5.86 -6.93
CA VAL A 411 5.79 5.71 -6.92
C VAL A 411 6.39 6.93 -6.24
N PRO A 412 7.13 6.77 -5.13
CA PRO A 412 7.80 7.88 -4.47
C PRO A 412 8.93 8.42 -5.35
N ASP A 413 9.17 9.72 -5.26
CA ASP A 413 10.37 10.32 -5.87
C ASP A 413 11.58 10.04 -4.94
N PRO A 414 12.58 9.27 -5.41
CA PRO A 414 13.78 8.99 -4.59
C PRO A 414 14.48 10.24 -4.13
N ALA A 415 14.56 11.28 -4.97
CA ALA A 415 15.20 12.53 -4.63
C ALA A 415 14.55 13.25 -3.43
N LEU A 416 13.25 13.02 -3.20
CA LEU A 416 12.50 13.62 -2.11
C LEU A 416 12.34 12.71 -0.90
N GLU A 417 12.31 11.39 -1.09
CA GLU A 417 11.90 10.47 -0.03
C GLU A 417 12.99 9.52 0.44
N GLU A 418 14.06 9.30 -0.34
CA GLU A 418 15.16 8.41 0.03
C GLU A 418 16.04 9.04 1.10
N GLU A 419 16.39 8.29 2.15
CA GLU A 419 17.28 8.77 3.20
C GLU A 419 18.73 8.44 2.88
N THR A 420 19.62 9.41 3.06
CA THR A 420 21.06 9.25 2.85
C THR A 420 21.66 8.21 3.78
N GLY A 421 22.58 7.43 3.24
CA GLY A 421 23.23 6.29 3.91
C GLY A 421 22.79 4.94 3.38
N LEU A 422 21.71 4.90 2.54
CA LEU A 422 21.23 3.69 1.91
C LEU A 422 21.56 3.61 0.39
N HIS A 423 22.31 4.59 -0.15
CA HIS A 423 22.74 4.59 -1.56
C HIS A 423 23.76 3.51 -1.90
N HIS A 424 24.41 2.95 -0.91
CA HIS A 424 25.15 1.73 -1.13
C HIS A 424 24.18 0.56 -1.01
N VAL A 425 23.75 0.03 -2.15
CA VAL A 425 23.33 -1.35 -2.33
C VAL A 425 24.56 -2.25 -2.08
N GLU A 426 25.31 -1.92 -1.04
CA GLU A 426 26.22 -2.86 -0.44
C GLU A 426 25.38 -3.77 0.42
N GLN A 427 25.47 -5.04 0.08
CA GLN A 427 25.09 -6.22 0.83
C GLN A 427 24.60 -5.89 2.23
N VAL A 428 23.37 -6.30 2.54
CA VAL A 428 22.90 -6.37 3.92
C VAL A 428 24.12 -6.81 4.74
N PRO A 429 24.65 -6.02 5.69
CA PRO A 429 25.82 -6.44 6.45
C PRO A 429 25.60 -7.86 6.92
N ALA A 430 26.59 -8.72 6.85
CA ALA A 430 26.47 -10.13 7.27
C ALA A 430 25.79 -10.22 8.65
N ASP A 431 26.10 -9.29 9.54
CA ASP A 431 25.48 -9.11 10.87
C ASP A 431 23.96 -8.83 10.82
N ALA A 432 23.46 -8.15 9.80
CA ALA A 432 22.03 -7.91 9.65
C ALA A 432 21.30 -9.10 9.04
N ALA A 433 21.96 -9.88 8.17
CA ALA A 433 21.46 -11.16 7.70
C ALA A 433 21.42 -12.17 8.85
N ASP A 434 22.46 -12.24 9.68
CA ASP A 434 22.52 -13.08 10.86
C ASP A 434 21.50 -12.64 11.91
N LEU A 435 21.33 -11.33 12.16
CA LEU A 435 20.29 -10.81 13.02
C LEU A 435 18.88 -11.10 12.48
N LEU A 436 18.69 -11.06 11.17
CA LEU A 436 17.43 -11.44 10.54
C LEU A 436 17.20 -12.94 10.74
N GLN A 437 18.21 -13.78 10.52
CA GLN A 437 18.14 -15.22 10.70
C GLN A 437 17.90 -15.61 12.17
N VAL A 438 18.60 -14.99 13.11
CA VAL A 438 18.37 -15.16 14.56
C VAL A 438 16.95 -14.75 14.95
N ARG A 439 16.46 -13.62 14.42
CA ARG A 439 15.09 -13.19 14.65
C ARG A 439 14.07 -14.11 13.99
N MET A 440 14.34 -14.59 12.78
CA MET A 440 13.48 -15.59 12.11
C MET A 440 13.42 -16.88 12.91
N ASN A 441 14.53 -17.36 13.46
CA ASN A 441 14.56 -18.55 14.32
C ASN A 441 13.79 -18.32 15.63
N GLN A 442 13.92 -17.15 16.23
CA GLN A 442 13.09 -16.77 17.41
C GLN A 442 11.60 -16.70 17.03
N PHE A 443 11.25 -16.25 15.83
CA PHE A 443 9.86 -16.23 15.34
C PHE A 443 9.33 -17.65 15.09
N LYS A 444 10.13 -18.55 14.51
CA LYS A 444 9.76 -19.96 14.35
C LYS A 444 9.45 -20.61 15.71
N VAL A 445 10.31 -20.44 16.67
CA VAL A 445 10.12 -20.95 18.04
C VAL A 445 8.87 -20.36 18.71
N LEU A 446 8.62 -19.07 18.54
CA LEU A 446 7.42 -18.40 19.09
C LEU A 446 6.13 -18.86 18.37
N ALA A 447 6.18 -19.06 17.08
CA ALA A 447 5.06 -19.58 16.27
C ALA A 447 4.71 -21.02 16.70
N GLU A 448 5.70 -21.87 16.88
CA GLU A 448 5.52 -23.25 17.39
C GLU A 448 4.97 -23.25 18.83
N LYS A 449 5.49 -22.39 19.71
CA LYS A 449 4.98 -22.25 21.07
C LYS A 449 3.51 -21.80 21.09
N ASN A 450 3.16 -20.83 20.28
CA ASN A 450 1.78 -20.35 20.15
C ASN A 450 0.85 -21.40 19.54
N HIS A 451 1.35 -22.20 18.60
CA HIS A 451 0.61 -23.31 18.01
C HIS A 451 0.29 -24.37 19.07
N ARG A 452 1.30 -24.83 19.83
CA ARG A 452 1.13 -25.77 20.94
C ARG A 452 0.19 -25.26 22.04
N MET A 453 0.24 -23.96 22.36
CA MET A 453 -0.69 -23.36 23.31
C MET A 453 -2.15 -23.39 22.80
N ARG A 454 -2.39 -23.11 21.53
CA ARG A 454 -3.73 -23.17 20.91
C ARG A 454 -4.25 -24.61 20.81
N GLU A 455 -3.40 -25.58 20.53
CA GLU A 455 -3.76 -27.00 20.55
C GLU A 455 -4.11 -27.45 21.96
N ALA A 456 -3.32 -27.06 22.96
CA ALA A 456 -3.62 -27.35 24.36
C ALA A 456 -4.92 -26.69 24.85
N GLU A 457 -5.27 -25.50 24.36
CA GLU A 457 -6.55 -24.84 24.63
C GLU A 457 -7.73 -25.56 23.94
N ARG A 458 -7.53 -26.12 22.72
CA ARG A 458 -8.56 -26.90 22.02
C ARG A 458 -8.82 -28.26 22.68
N HIS A 459 -7.85 -28.82 23.38
CA HIS A 459 -7.97 -30.11 24.08
C HIS A 459 -8.27 -30.00 25.57
N ARG A 460 -8.55 -28.80 26.08
CA ARG A 460 -9.10 -28.68 27.45
C ARG A 460 -10.51 -29.27 27.47
N PRO A 461 -10.77 -30.30 28.29
CA PRO A 461 -12.12 -30.82 28.46
C PRO A 461 -13.00 -29.67 28.97
N SER A 462 -14.17 -29.53 28.34
CA SER A 462 -15.20 -28.59 28.77
C SER A 462 -15.64 -28.98 30.20
N GLY A 463 -14.99 -28.38 31.18
CA GLY A 463 -15.40 -28.52 32.58
C GLY A 463 -16.80 -27.94 32.72
N THR A 464 -17.74 -28.80 33.03
CA THR A 464 -19.07 -28.46 33.52
C THR A 464 -18.97 -27.67 34.81
N GLY A 465 -18.89 -26.36 34.69
CA GLY A 465 -18.96 -25.40 35.80
C GLY A 465 -20.03 -24.37 35.48
N GLY A 466 -21.24 -24.60 36.01
CA GLY A 466 -22.34 -23.66 35.87
C GLY A 466 -22.00 -22.31 36.42
N TRP A 467 -22.09 -21.28 35.60
CA TRP A 467 -22.13 -19.91 36.03
C TRP A 467 -23.48 -19.28 35.66
N ASN A 468 -24.12 -18.77 36.70
CA ASN A 468 -25.38 -18.08 36.70
C ASN A 468 -25.48 -17.02 35.58
N ARG A 469 -26.58 -17.08 34.84
CA ARG A 469 -27.07 -16.02 33.96
C ARG A 469 -27.28 -14.73 34.76
N ALA A 470 -26.45 -13.75 34.59
CA ALA A 470 -26.73 -12.38 34.98
C ALA A 470 -27.77 -11.79 34.01
N LYS A 471 -28.80 -11.18 34.56
CA LYS A 471 -29.92 -10.52 33.87
C LYS A 471 -29.43 -9.34 33.01
N PRO A 472 -30.09 -9.04 31.89
CA PRO A 472 -29.74 -7.90 31.07
C PRO A 472 -30.06 -6.58 31.80
N VAL A 473 -29.10 -5.65 31.75
CA VAL A 473 -29.28 -4.26 32.19
C VAL A 473 -29.99 -3.49 31.09
N PRO A 474 -31.00 -2.64 31.40
CA PRO A 474 -31.78 -1.91 30.41
C PRO A 474 -30.96 -0.78 29.77
N SER A 475 -31.19 -0.61 28.47
CA SER A 475 -30.71 0.49 27.67
C SER A 475 -31.17 1.85 28.23
N SER A 476 -30.26 2.79 28.41
CA SER A 476 -30.56 4.20 28.65
C SER A 476 -30.02 5.09 27.53
N PRO A 477 -30.57 6.28 27.31
CA PRO A 477 -30.79 6.85 25.99
C PRO A 477 -29.64 7.69 25.45
N GLN A 478 -29.69 7.89 24.12
CA GLN A 478 -28.91 8.84 23.36
C GLN A 478 -28.87 10.22 24.01
N ALA A 479 -27.67 10.76 24.20
CA ALA A 479 -27.44 12.19 24.31
C ALA A 479 -26.65 12.63 23.07
N SER A 480 -27.37 13.22 22.12
CA SER A 480 -26.85 14.18 21.14
C SER A 480 -26.34 15.39 21.90
N LEU A 481 -25.14 15.86 21.59
CA LEU A 481 -24.76 17.28 21.70
C LEU A 481 -23.38 17.53 21.07
N PHE A 482 -23.43 18.35 19.99
CA PHE A 482 -22.43 19.18 19.31
C PHE A 482 -21.18 18.53 18.74
#